data_3a3966edf7a443065b2c3837781f3cfa
#
_entry.id   3a3966edf7a443065b2c3837781f3cfa
#
_cell.length_a   1.000
_cell.length_b   1.000
_cell.length_c   1.000
_cell.angle_alpha   90.00
_cell.angle_beta   90.00
_cell.angle_gamma   90.00
#
_symmetry.space_group_name_H-M   'P 1'
#
loop_
_entity.id
_entity.type
_entity.pdbx_description
1 polymer ?
#
loop_
_entity_poly.entity_id
_entity_poly.type
_entity_poly.pdbx_seq_one_letter_code
_entity_poly.pdbx_strand_id
1 'polypeptide(L)'
;MKVHENLRVGLERKKLELDPKYLLLLGFTSPLSTKDDASQQPAESGKQRQVQTDVPVTSKRELQQQQQLRAGRGQAAEQELLLLQQVEQKSQRKRITTPYNITKSNFTIVSYVQEGQVSSVILLAQNIAAKLPNESLLIYDLGVSEDQLRSLNACCNSSRCTVITYDLAEFPSFVSDQRTHAYRPIVIKDALMRSKSILFLENCMRIRGSHRDLQQLQSRALVAGVLGWNTPTAVSSRTHPKMFDYFESDAENFIFLRMVDLDVVFFADTLFVTEKIMLPWLKCALTMECIDPIGAQSNGCKFNKKPLYRYSGCHGYDASAFNIVLGLTWHLDDTKYSLSSDGTKENLFYKETLEQAIKILESRRRNNSDTSDHPFTED
;
A
#
# COMPACT_ATOMS: atom_id res chain seq x y z
N MET A 1 11.67 -32.38 22.94
CA MET A 1 12.16 -31.93 21.60
C MET A 1 11.28 -32.36 20.43
N LYS A 2 10.66 -33.53 20.40
CA LYS A 2 9.80 -33.98 19.28
C LYS A 2 8.43 -33.26 19.14
N VAL A 3 7.90 -32.65 20.21
CA VAL A 3 6.60 -31.94 20.19
C VAL A 3 6.71 -30.55 19.50
N HIS A 4 7.86 -29.89 19.60
CA HIS A 4 8.12 -28.61 18.93
C HIS A 4 8.31 -28.73 17.42
N GLU A 5 8.82 -29.83 16.95
CA GLU A 5 9.05 -30.08 15.52
C GLU A 5 7.74 -30.37 14.78
N ASN A 6 6.79 -31.08 15.43
CA ASN A 6 5.48 -31.34 14.84
C ASN A 6 4.54 -30.10 14.78
N LEU A 7 4.73 -29.13 15.66
CA LEU A 7 4.02 -27.84 15.60
C LEU A 7 4.58 -26.92 14.51
N ARG A 8 5.89 -26.96 14.24
CA ARG A 8 6.50 -26.25 13.09
C ARG A 8 6.00 -26.77 11.75
N VAL A 9 5.93 -28.09 11.58
CA VAL A 9 5.46 -28.73 10.34
C VAL A 9 3.97 -28.47 10.06
N GLY A 10 3.16 -28.22 11.11
CA GLY A 10 1.73 -27.88 10.96
C GLY A 10 1.46 -26.44 10.55
N LEU A 11 2.36 -25.51 10.86
CA LEU A 11 2.27 -24.09 10.52
C LEU A 11 2.84 -23.76 9.10
N GLU A 12 3.69 -24.65 8.55
CA GLU A 12 4.29 -24.49 7.21
C GLU A 12 3.29 -24.62 6.03
N ARG A 13 2.02 -24.95 6.27
CA ARG A 13 1.08 -25.32 5.18
C ARG A 13 0.00 -24.32 4.85
N LYS A 14 0.01 -23.12 5.38
CA LYS A 14 -0.84 -22.04 4.86
C LYS A 14 -0.03 -20.75 4.75
N LYS A 15 0.91 -20.68 3.83
CA LYS A 15 1.12 -19.41 3.11
C LYS A 15 -0.25 -19.11 2.52
N LEU A 16 -0.99 -18.22 3.17
CA LEU A 16 -2.22 -17.67 2.59
C LEU A 16 -1.78 -17.01 1.29
N GLU A 17 -1.92 -17.75 0.18
CA GLU A 17 -1.75 -17.19 -1.14
C GLU A 17 -2.84 -16.14 -1.26
N LEU A 18 -2.42 -14.90 -1.45
CA LEU A 18 -3.35 -13.82 -1.71
C LEU A 18 -4.16 -14.18 -2.95
N ASP A 19 -5.47 -14.01 -2.89
CA ASP A 19 -6.35 -14.26 -4.03
C ASP A 19 -5.77 -13.57 -5.28
N PRO A 20 -5.49 -14.32 -6.36
CA PRO A 20 -4.92 -13.79 -7.60
C PRO A 20 -5.68 -12.58 -8.16
N LYS A 21 -6.99 -12.47 -7.87
CA LYS A 21 -7.82 -11.33 -8.20
C LYS A 21 -7.21 -10.01 -7.72
N TYR A 22 -6.75 -9.95 -6.47
CA TYR A 22 -6.19 -8.71 -5.91
C TYR A 22 -4.84 -8.36 -6.52
N LEU A 23 -4.02 -9.37 -6.83
CA LEU A 23 -2.76 -9.15 -7.52
C LEU A 23 -2.97 -8.53 -8.90
N LEU A 24 -3.95 -9.03 -9.65
CA LEU A 24 -4.29 -8.49 -10.97
C LEU A 24 -4.87 -7.07 -10.89
N LEU A 25 -5.75 -6.78 -9.92
CA LEU A 25 -6.27 -5.42 -9.69
C LEU A 25 -5.15 -4.41 -9.41
N LEU A 26 -4.10 -4.85 -8.73
CA LEU A 26 -2.94 -4.05 -8.36
C LEU A 26 -1.80 -4.08 -9.39
N GLY A 27 -2.06 -4.71 -10.56
CA GLY A 27 -1.13 -4.70 -11.71
C GLY A 27 0.05 -5.64 -11.58
N PHE A 28 -0.03 -6.66 -10.74
CA PHE A 28 0.95 -7.75 -10.75
C PHE A 28 0.55 -8.77 -11.82
N THR A 29 1.52 -9.27 -12.58
CA THR A 29 1.29 -10.32 -13.57
C THR A 29 1.02 -11.65 -12.89
N SER A 30 0.06 -12.43 -13.43
CA SER A 30 -0.21 -13.78 -12.93
C SER A 30 1.03 -14.69 -13.11
N PRO A 31 1.36 -15.54 -12.14
CA PRO A 31 2.43 -16.54 -12.29
C PRO A 31 2.16 -17.59 -13.36
N LEU A 32 0.99 -17.57 -14.01
CA LEU A 32 0.61 -18.51 -15.07
C LEU A 32 1.23 -18.21 -16.45
N SER A 33 1.90 -17.06 -16.65
CA SER A 33 2.46 -16.67 -17.96
C SER A 33 3.92 -17.05 -18.19
N THR A 34 4.55 -17.81 -17.29
CA THR A 34 5.98 -18.18 -17.42
C THR A 34 6.22 -19.68 -17.70
N LYS A 35 5.26 -20.41 -18.29
CA LYS A 35 5.44 -21.84 -18.62
C LYS A 35 5.46 -22.18 -20.11
N ASP A 36 5.66 -21.24 -21.00
CA ASP A 36 5.83 -21.53 -22.43
C ASP A 36 7.12 -20.91 -22.97
N ASP A 37 8.26 -21.45 -22.56
CA ASP A 37 9.52 -21.38 -23.35
C ASP A 37 10.56 -22.36 -22.79
N ALA A 38 10.34 -23.63 -22.97
CA ALA A 38 11.41 -24.63 -22.93
C ALA A 38 10.98 -25.90 -23.65
N SER A 39 10.88 -25.82 -25.00
CA SER A 39 10.88 -26.96 -25.85
C SER A 39 12.20 -27.00 -26.64
N GLN A 40 13.19 -27.67 -26.10
CA GLN A 40 14.24 -28.29 -26.90
C GLN A 40 14.61 -29.65 -26.29
N GLN A 41 14.19 -30.70 -27.00
CA GLN A 41 14.69 -32.05 -26.79
C GLN A 41 16.14 -32.17 -27.25
N PRO A 42 16.88 -33.17 -26.73
CA PRO A 42 17.47 -34.13 -27.61
C PRO A 42 17.09 -35.58 -27.26
N ALA A 43 16.90 -36.34 -28.32
CA ALA A 43 16.73 -37.78 -28.31
C ALA A 43 18.06 -38.51 -28.01
N GLU A 44 17.99 -39.62 -27.25
CA GLU A 44 18.72 -40.85 -27.58
C GLU A 44 18.31 -42.03 -26.68
N SER A 45 17.86 -43.00 -27.35
CA SER A 45 18.07 -44.46 -27.38
C SER A 45 18.29 -45.28 -26.11
N GLY A 46 17.41 -46.25 -25.92
CA GLY A 46 17.83 -47.62 -25.74
C GLY A 46 17.81 -48.24 -24.36
N LYS A 47 16.83 -49.01 -24.02
CA LYS A 47 16.84 -50.46 -23.68
C LYS A 47 15.63 -50.86 -22.83
N GLN A 48 14.85 -51.75 -23.40
CA GLN A 48 13.78 -52.49 -22.74
C GLN A 48 14.31 -53.31 -21.57
N ARG A 49 13.63 -53.18 -20.41
CA ARG A 49 13.54 -54.24 -19.42
C ARG A 49 12.08 -54.35 -18.99
N GLN A 50 11.47 -55.47 -19.37
CA GLN A 50 10.17 -55.91 -18.88
C GLN A 50 10.30 -56.21 -17.40
N VAL A 51 9.48 -55.50 -16.59
CA VAL A 51 9.12 -55.95 -15.25
C VAL A 51 7.61 -56.00 -15.24
N GLN A 52 7.10 -57.22 -15.16
CA GLN A 52 5.71 -57.50 -14.85
C GLN A 52 5.45 -57.07 -13.42
N THR A 53 4.54 -56.10 -13.25
CA THR A 53 3.93 -55.81 -11.94
C THR A 53 2.41 -55.83 -12.12
N ASP A 54 1.76 -56.69 -11.39
CA ASP A 54 0.31 -56.82 -11.30
C ASP A 54 -0.33 -55.49 -10.95
N VAL A 55 -1.19 -54.98 -11.85
CA VAL A 55 -2.01 -53.78 -11.63
C VAL A 55 -3.35 -54.24 -11.05
N PRO A 56 -3.77 -53.74 -9.87
CA PRO A 56 -5.09 -54.03 -9.35
C PRO A 56 -6.16 -53.50 -10.29
N VAL A 57 -7.13 -54.33 -10.61
CA VAL A 57 -8.29 -53.98 -11.46
C VAL A 57 -9.13 -52.95 -10.73
N THR A 58 -8.92 -51.66 -11.05
CA THR A 58 -9.77 -50.56 -10.57
C THR A 58 -11.17 -50.71 -11.15
N SER A 59 -12.19 -50.71 -10.30
CA SER A 59 -13.59 -50.85 -10.68
C SER A 59 -13.99 -49.76 -11.70
N LYS A 60 -14.80 -50.11 -12.69
CA LYS A 60 -15.34 -49.13 -13.66
C LYS A 60 -16.00 -47.92 -12.99
N ARG A 61 -16.53 -48.08 -11.81
CA ARG A 61 -17.13 -46.97 -11.00
C ARG A 61 -16.06 -45.98 -10.50
N GLU A 62 -14.91 -46.46 -10.06
CA GLU A 62 -13.82 -45.57 -9.58
C GLU A 62 -13.21 -44.79 -10.74
N LEU A 63 -13.12 -45.40 -11.92
CA LEU A 63 -12.64 -44.72 -13.14
C LEU A 63 -13.61 -43.61 -13.58
N GLN A 64 -14.93 -43.89 -13.53
CA GLN A 64 -15.95 -42.86 -13.83
C GLN A 64 -15.96 -41.71 -12.79
N GLN A 65 -15.80 -42.03 -11.53
CA GLN A 65 -15.73 -41.01 -10.47
C GLN A 65 -14.46 -40.15 -10.58
N GLN A 66 -13.31 -40.72 -10.95
CA GLN A 66 -12.09 -39.96 -11.23
C GLN A 66 -12.21 -39.09 -12.49
N GLN A 67 -12.92 -39.55 -13.51
CA GLN A 67 -13.16 -38.76 -14.73
C GLN A 67 -14.11 -37.59 -14.45
N GLN A 68 -15.17 -37.79 -13.63
CA GLN A 68 -16.05 -36.71 -13.21
C GLN A 68 -15.35 -35.67 -12.34
N LEU A 69 -14.47 -36.10 -11.43
CA LEU A 69 -13.66 -35.20 -10.59
C LEU A 69 -12.64 -34.40 -11.42
N ARG A 70 -12.06 -35.01 -12.46
CA ARG A 70 -11.15 -34.32 -13.40
C ARG A 70 -11.91 -33.31 -14.26
N ALA A 71 -13.08 -33.67 -14.76
CA ALA A 71 -13.93 -32.75 -15.53
C ALA A 71 -14.42 -31.57 -14.70
N GLY A 72 -14.84 -31.79 -13.46
CA GLY A 72 -15.22 -30.72 -12.53
C GLY A 72 -14.07 -29.77 -12.18
N ARG A 73 -12.84 -30.30 -12.00
CA ARG A 73 -11.65 -29.45 -11.78
C ARG A 73 -11.28 -28.65 -13.03
N GLY A 74 -11.46 -29.21 -14.23
CA GLY A 74 -11.24 -28.48 -15.49
C GLY A 74 -12.21 -27.31 -15.67
N GLN A 75 -13.50 -27.52 -15.39
CA GLN A 75 -14.52 -26.47 -15.47
C GLN A 75 -14.31 -25.37 -14.43
N ALA A 76 -13.93 -25.71 -13.21
CA ALA A 76 -13.61 -24.73 -12.16
C ALA A 76 -12.39 -23.88 -12.54
N ALA A 77 -11.33 -24.50 -13.07
CA ALA A 77 -10.13 -23.79 -13.53
C ALA A 77 -10.43 -22.87 -14.72
N GLU A 78 -11.31 -23.29 -15.63
CA GLU A 78 -11.71 -22.48 -16.79
C GLU A 78 -12.56 -21.27 -16.36
N GLN A 79 -13.49 -21.45 -15.39
CA GLN A 79 -14.26 -20.36 -14.82
C GLN A 79 -13.37 -19.37 -14.08
N GLU A 80 -12.40 -19.86 -13.31
CA GLU A 80 -11.42 -19.00 -12.60
C GLU A 80 -10.59 -18.19 -13.60
N LEU A 81 -10.10 -18.81 -14.68
CA LEU A 81 -9.35 -18.14 -15.74
C LEU A 81 -10.21 -17.05 -16.42
N LEU A 82 -11.47 -17.32 -16.69
CA LEU A 82 -12.40 -16.36 -17.29
C LEU A 82 -12.64 -15.16 -16.37
N LEU A 83 -12.80 -15.42 -15.08
CA LEU A 83 -12.94 -14.38 -14.05
C LEU A 83 -11.70 -13.50 -13.97
N LEU A 84 -10.51 -14.11 -13.99
CA LEU A 84 -9.23 -13.41 -13.98
C LEU A 84 -9.06 -12.51 -15.21
N GLN A 85 -9.46 -12.99 -16.40
CA GLN A 85 -9.44 -12.19 -17.63
C GLN A 85 -10.40 -11.00 -17.56
N GLN A 86 -11.60 -11.18 -16.98
CA GLN A 86 -12.54 -10.08 -16.78
C GLN A 86 -12.01 -9.01 -15.81
N VAL A 87 -11.36 -9.44 -14.72
CA VAL A 87 -10.72 -8.56 -13.74
C VAL A 87 -9.58 -7.77 -14.39
N GLU A 88 -8.75 -8.44 -15.20
CA GLU A 88 -7.67 -7.80 -15.93
C GLU A 88 -8.18 -6.77 -16.94
N GLN A 89 -9.22 -7.09 -17.71
CA GLN A 89 -9.88 -6.14 -18.62
C GLN A 89 -10.48 -4.95 -17.86
N LYS A 90 -11.12 -5.18 -16.71
CA LYS A 90 -11.67 -4.12 -15.85
C LYS A 90 -10.55 -3.22 -15.31
N SER A 91 -9.44 -3.80 -14.88
CA SER A 91 -8.24 -3.07 -14.42
C SER A 91 -7.64 -2.24 -15.55
N GLN A 92 -7.50 -2.79 -16.75
CA GLN A 92 -7.03 -2.05 -17.92
C GLN A 92 -7.98 -0.92 -18.33
N ARG A 93 -9.31 -1.14 -18.30
CA ARG A 93 -10.29 -0.08 -18.54
C ARG A 93 -10.21 1.04 -17.49
N LYS A 94 -10.07 0.72 -16.21
CA LYS A 94 -9.85 1.72 -15.14
C LYS A 94 -8.59 2.57 -15.40
N ARG A 95 -7.52 1.99 -15.95
CA ARG A 95 -6.29 2.71 -16.33
C ARG A 95 -6.51 3.67 -17.51
N ILE A 96 -7.37 3.30 -18.46
CA ILE A 96 -7.62 4.05 -19.69
C ILE A 96 -8.63 5.18 -19.47
N THR A 97 -9.63 5.01 -18.58
CA THR A 97 -10.73 5.97 -18.38
C THR A 97 -10.37 7.22 -17.57
N THR A 98 -9.20 7.26 -16.97
CA THR A 98 -8.62 8.48 -16.39
C THR A 98 -7.31 8.80 -17.11
N PRO A 99 -7.34 9.44 -18.29
CA PRO A 99 -6.12 9.89 -18.94
C PRO A 99 -5.52 11.00 -18.09
N TYR A 100 -4.60 10.59 -17.21
CA TYR A 100 -3.80 11.50 -16.42
C TYR A 100 -2.54 11.85 -17.21
N ASN A 101 -2.54 13.05 -17.74
CA ASN A 101 -1.40 13.57 -18.48
C ASN A 101 -0.35 14.07 -17.46
N ILE A 102 0.56 13.19 -17.03
CA ILE A 102 1.74 13.56 -16.22
C ILE A 102 2.73 14.28 -17.14
N THR A 103 2.36 15.47 -17.57
CA THR A 103 3.25 16.28 -18.39
C THR A 103 4.29 16.96 -17.50
N LYS A 104 5.54 16.47 -17.53
CA LYS A 104 6.75 17.13 -17.00
C LYS A 104 6.81 17.42 -15.50
N SER A 105 6.11 16.63 -14.66
CA SER A 105 6.33 16.64 -13.23
C SER A 105 7.57 15.80 -12.89
N ASN A 106 8.42 16.28 -11.98
CA ASN A 106 9.56 15.50 -11.49
C ASN A 106 9.08 14.34 -10.60
N PHE A 107 8.06 14.60 -9.79
CA PHE A 107 7.37 13.61 -8.97
C PHE A 107 5.89 13.99 -8.84
N THR A 108 5.07 13.02 -8.54
CA THR A 108 3.64 13.26 -8.29
C THR A 108 3.38 13.20 -6.78
N ILE A 109 2.68 14.19 -6.26
CA ILE A 109 2.25 14.19 -4.87
C ILE A 109 0.97 13.36 -4.78
N VAL A 110 0.89 12.49 -3.79
CA VAL A 110 -0.22 11.56 -3.61
C VAL A 110 -0.77 11.70 -2.20
N SER A 111 -2.06 11.84 -2.09
CA SER A 111 -2.78 11.83 -0.82
C SER A 111 -4.13 11.15 -0.99
N TYR A 112 -4.87 11.01 0.08
CA TYR A 112 -6.20 10.44 0.06
C TYR A 112 -7.15 11.26 0.94
N VAL A 113 -8.45 11.01 0.76
CA VAL A 113 -9.51 11.60 1.56
C VAL A 113 -10.54 10.52 1.93
N GLN A 114 -10.99 10.57 3.18
CA GLN A 114 -12.12 9.78 3.68
C GLN A 114 -13.16 10.72 4.27
N GLU A 115 -14.33 10.17 4.61
CA GLU A 115 -15.41 10.92 5.24
C GLU A 115 -14.92 11.74 6.43
N GLY A 116 -15.32 13.02 6.48
CA GLY A 116 -14.92 13.96 7.53
C GLY A 116 -13.54 14.62 7.36
N GLN A 117 -12.71 14.23 6.38
CA GLN A 117 -11.33 14.74 6.22
C GLN A 117 -11.18 15.82 5.13
N VAL A 118 -12.25 16.18 4.44
CA VAL A 118 -12.20 17.08 3.25
C VAL A 118 -11.56 18.43 3.53
N SER A 119 -11.81 19.01 4.70
CA SER A 119 -11.18 20.28 5.10
C SER A 119 -9.66 20.20 5.10
N SER A 120 -9.10 19.09 5.59
CA SER A 120 -7.66 18.86 5.61
C SER A 120 -7.09 18.77 4.20
N VAL A 121 -7.78 18.05 3.31
CA VAL A 121 -7.34 17.83 1.91
C VAL A 121 -7.45 19.13 1.09
N ILE A 122 -8.48 19.93 1.28
CA ILE A 122 -8.61 21.25 0.63
C ILE A 122 -7.40 22.13 0.97
N LEU A 123 -7.01 22.22 2.25
CA LEU A 123 -5.84 23.00 2.64
C LEU A 123 -4.53 22.39 2.13
N LEU A 124 -4.44 21.07 2.06
CA LEU A 124 -3.30 20.40 1.41
C LEU A 124 -3.19 20.79 -0.07
N ALA A 125 -4.28 20.72 -0.82
CA ALA A 125 -4.31 21.10 -2.24
C ALA A 125 -3.90 22.57 -2.45
N GLN A 126 -4.41 23.49 -1.62
CA GLN A 126 -4.03 24.91 -1.63
C GLN A 126 -2.55 25.10 -1.27
N ASN A 127 -2.03 24.40 -0.28
CA ASN A 127 -0.62 24.44 0.09
C ASN A 127 0.29 23.98 -1.05
N ILE A 128 -0.06 22.86 -1.70
CA ILE A 128 0.71 22.32 -2.84
C ILE A 128 0.66 23.28 -4.01
N ALA A 129 -0.52 23.80 -4.38
CA ALA A 129 -0.65 24.77 -5.47
C ALA A 129 0.21 26.03 -5.26
N ALA A 130 0.32 26.50 -4.01
CA ALA A 130 1.13 27.66 -3.64
C ALA A 130 2.65 27.35 -3.62
N LYS A 131 3.05 26.18 -3.11
CA LYS A 131 4.47 25.84 -2.89
C LYS A 131 5.11 25.14 -4.07
N LEU A 132 4.35 24.33 -4.79
CA LEU A 132 4.81 23.44 -5.85
C LEU A 132 3.91 23.56 -7.10
N PRO A 133 3.76 24.75 -7.71
CA PRO A 133 2.82 24.98 -8.80
C PRO A 133 3.09 24.14 -10.05
N ASN A 134 4.29 23.58 -10.17
CA ASN A 134 4.71 22.75 -11.31
C ASN A 134 4.56 21.26 -11.06
N GLU A 135 4.28 20.81 -9.84
CA GLU A 135 4.10 19.41 -9.53
C GLU A 135 2.62 19.01 -9.59
N SER A 136 2.38 17.74 -9.80
CA SER A 136 1.03 17.19 -9.91
C SER A 136 0.57 16.62 -8.56
N LEU A 137 -0.71 16.77 -8.25
CA LEU A 137 -1.37 16.23 -7.07
C LEU A 137 -2.45 15.23 -7.47
N LEU A 138 -2.37 14.01 -6.94
CA LEU A 138 -3.42 13.01 -6.98
C LEU A 138 -4.05 12.86 -5.61
N ILE A 139 -5.36 13.01 -5.54
CA ILE A 139 -6.15 12.81 -4.33
C ILE A 139 -7.06 11.60 -4.56
N TYR A 140 -6.88 10.54 -3.78
CA TYR A 140 -7.73 9.36 -3.83
C TYR A 140 -8.93 9.57 -2.91
N ASP A 141 -10.11 9.67 -3.51
CA ASP A 141 -11.38 9.64 -2.79
C ASP A 141 -11.73 8.20 -2.44
N LEU A 142 -11.75 7.90 -1.14
CA LEU A 142 -12.00 6.57 -0.57
C LEU A 142 -13.41 6.47 0.04
N GLY A 143 -14.35 7.26 -0.45
CA GLY A 143 -15.75 7.22 -0.03
C GLY A 143 -16.18 8.45 0.77
N VAL A 144 -16.03 9.64 0.20
CA VAL A 144 -16.66 10.86 0.73
C VAL A 144 -18.06 11.03 0.16
N SER A 145 -18.90 11.83 0.83
CA SER A 145 -20.24 12.17 0.34
C SER A 145 -20.17 13.02 -0.95
N GLU A 146 -21.24 13.01 -1.76
CA GLU A 146 -21.28 13.78 -3.01
C GLU A 146 -21.06 15.28 -2.80
N ASP A 147 -21.57 15.86 -1.71
CA ASP A 147 -21.36 17.28 -1.36
C ASP A 147 -19.88 17.57 -1.05
N GLN A 148 -19.25 16.67 -0.31
CA GLN A 148 -17.84 16.75 -0.02
C GLN A 148 -16.99 16.59 -1.28
N LEU A 149 -17.34 15.66 -2.17
CA LEU A 149 -16.69 15.48 -3.45
C LEU A 149 -16.82 16.71 -4.36
N ARG A 150 -18.00 17.34 -4.41
CA ARG A 150 -18.19 18.61 -5.14
C ARG A 150 -17.28 19.72 -4.60
N SER A 151 -17.19 19.85 -3.29
CA SER A 151 -16.30 20.85 -2.65
C SER A 151 -14.83 20.59 -2.95
N LEU A 152 -14.42 19.34 -2.96
CA LEU A 152 -13.06 18.93 -3.29
C LEU A 152 -12.73 19.18 -4.78
N ASN A 153 -13.62 18.83 -5.69
CA ASN A 153 -13.46 19.07 -7.12
C ASN A 153 -13.43 20.57 -7.46
N ALA A 154 -14.19 21.39 -6.74
CA ALA A 154 -14.13 22.85 -6.90
C ALA A 154 -12.77 23.42 -6.49
N CYS A 155 -12.11 22.86 -5.46
CA CYS A 155 -10.76 23.24 -5.07
C CYS A 155 -9.69 22.68 -6.02
N CYS A 156 -9.89 21.46 -6.50
CA CYS A 156 -8.98 20.70 -7.35
C CYS A 156 -9.37 20.84 -8.84
N ASN A 157 -9.50 22.08 -9.32
CA ASN A 157 -9.98 22.39 -10.67
C ASN A 157 -8.87 22.69 -11.69
N SER A 158 -7.62 22.52 -11.30
CA SER A 158 -6.46 22.75 -12.18
C SER A 158 -6.05 21.47 -12.90
N SER A 159 -5.38 21.63 -14.06
CA SER A 159 -4.80 20.50 -14.81
C SER A 159 -3.74 19.70 -14.03
N ARG A 160 -3.30 20.20 -12.88
CA ARG A 160 -2.28 19.55 -12.02
C ARG A 160 -2.85 18.95 -10.76
N CYS A 161 -4.15 19.07 -10.51
CA CYS A 161 -4.82 18.45 -9.39
C CYS A 161 -5.91 17.53 -9.91
N THR A 162 -5.88 16.27 -9.52
CA THR A 162 -6.85 15.26 -9.97
C THR A 162 -7.40 14.51 -8.77
N VAL A 163 -8.72 14.46 -8.65
CA VAL A 163 -9.41 13.60 -7.69
C VAL A 163 -9.76 12.28 -8.39
N ILE A 164 -9.39 11.17 -7.78
CA ILE A 164 -9.65 9.82 -8.29
C ILE A 164 -10.60 9.14 -7.31
N THR A 165 -11.84 8.93 -7.69
CA THR A 165 -12.75 8.08 -6.92
C THR A 165 -12.27 6.63 -7.01
N TYR A 166 -11.87 6.07 -5.87
CA TYR A 166 -11.28 4.75 -5.77
C TYR A 166 -12.19 3.81 -4.98
N ASP A 167 -12.72 2.82 -5.68
CA ASP A 167 -13.64 1.86 -5.10
C ASP A 167 -12.90 0.78 -4.30
N LEU A 168 -13.02 0.83 -2.98
CA LEU A 168 -12.46 -0.18 -2.09
C LEU A 168 -13.34 -1.44 -1.95
N ALA A 169 -14.56 -1.46 -2.48
CA ALA A 169 -15.46 -2.62 -2.40
C ALA A 169 -14.94 -3.85 -3.19
N GLU A 170 -13.98 -3.63 -4.10
CA GLU A 170 -13.30 -4.73 -4.81
C GLU A 170 -12.33 -5.52 -3.88
N PHE A 171 -11.99 -4.98 -2.71
CA PHE A 171 -11.10 -5.56 -1.72
C PHE A 171 -11.88 -6.09 -0.51
N PRO A 172 -11.23 -6.84 0.41
CA PRO A 172 -11.88 -7.25 1.66
C PRO A 172 -12.41 -6.05 2.44
N SER A 173 -13.60 -6.19 3.07
CA SER A 173 -14.29 -5.08 3.74
C SER A 173 -13.49 -4.37 4.83
N PHE A 174 -12.57 -5.06 5.50
CA PHE A 174 -11.72 -4.46 6.52
C PHE A 174 -10.67 -3.48 5.97
N VAL A 175 -10.43 -3.48 4.65
CA VAL A 175 -9.47 -2.57 4.00
C VAL A 175 -9.92 -1.10 4.13
N SER A 176 -11.22 -0.84 4.21
CA SER A 176 -11.76 0.50 4.41
C SER A 176 -11.69 1.01 5.86
N ASP A 177 -11.30 0.16 6.82
CA ASP A 177 -11.15 0.55 8.22
C ASP A 177 -10.03 1.59 8.38
N GLN A 178 -10.43 2.81 8.80
CA GLN A 178 -9.51 3.93 9.00
C GLN A 178 -8.44 3.64 10.06
N ARG A 179 -8.70 2.75 11.01
CA ARG A 179 -7.80 2.41 12.09
C ARG A 179 -6.57 1.65 11.59
N THR A 180 -6.75 0.77 10.62
CA THR A 180 -5.68 -0.11 10.10
C THR A 180 -4.87 0.53 8.99
N HIS A 181 -5.42 1.53 8.30
CA HIS A 181 -4.86 2.14 7.09
C HIS A 181 -4.49 1.12 5.99
N ALA A 182 -5.15 -0.03 5.94
CA ALA A 182 -4.85 -1.10 4.99
C ALA A 182 -5.01 -0.65 3.52
N TYR A 183 -5.80 0.39 3.25
CA TYR A 183 -5.93 1.03 1.94
C TYR A 183 -4.67 1.79 1.50
N ARG A 184 -3.78 2.20 2.40
CA ARG A 184 -2.62 3.05 2.07
C ARG A 184 -1.67 2.41 1.07
N PRO A 185 -1.20 1.15 1.23
CA PRO A 185 -0.37 0.51 0.21
C PRO A 185 -1.10 0.31 -1.12
N ILE A 186 -2.43 0.18 -1.13
CA ILE A 186 -3.23 0.07 -2.35
C ILE A 186 -3.19 1.38 -3.13
N VAL A 187 -3.44 2.51 -2.47
CA VAL A 187 -3.36 3.86 -3.03
C VAL A 187 -1.96 4.14 -3.57
N ILE A 188 -0.93 3.84 -2.80
CA ILE A 188 0.48 4.03 -3.19
C ILE A 188 0.81 3.20 -4.42
N LYS A 189 0.39 1.93 -4.47
CA LYS A 189 0.64 1.06 -5.62
C LYS A 189 -0.08 1.54 -6.88
N ASP A 190 -1.35 1.95 -6.78
CA ASP A 190 -2.07 2.52 -7.92
C ASP A 190 -1.40 3.81 -8.43
N ALA A 191 -0.95 4.67 -7.51
CA ALA A 191 -0.22 5.89 -7.88
C ALA A 191 1.12 5.59 -8.56
N LEU A 192 1.87 4.58 -8.12
CA LEU A 192 3.11 4.15 -8.75
C LEU A 192 2.88 3.60 -10.16
N MET A 193 1.75 2.98 -10.44
CA MET A 193 1.41 2.57 -11.82
C MET A 193 1.15 3.75 -12.76
N ARG A 194 0.94 4.95 -12.21
CA ARG A 194 0.64 6.19 -12.97
C ARG A 194 1.84 7.13 -13.04
N SER A 195 2.78 7.02 -12.12
CA SER A 195 3.92 7.94 -11.99
C SER A 195 5.19 7.20 -11.63
N LYS A 196 6.30 7.60 -12.27
CA LYS A 196 7.63 7.00 -11.99
C LYS A 196 8.18 7.30 -10.60
N SER A 197 7.71 8.36 -9.98
CA SER A 197 8.11 8.76 -8.63
C SER A 197 6.96 9.50 -7.95
N ILE A 198 6.68 9.13 -6.73
CA ILE A 198 5.64 9.78 -5.93
C ILE A 198 6.18 10.27 -4.59
N LEU A 199 5.61 11.36 -4.12
CA LEU A 199 5.69 11.80 -2.73
C LEU A 199 4.32 11.56 -2.09
N PHE A 200 4.24 10.50 -1.28
CA PHE A 200 3.05 10.26 -0.48
C PHE A 200 3.05 11.20 0.73
N LEU A 201 1.92 11.88 0.92
CA LEU A 201 1.66 12.77 2.06
C LEU A 201 0.35 12.39 2.74
N GLU A 202 0.39 12.20 4.06
CA GLU A 202 -0.83 12.23 4.85
C GLU A 202 -1.57 13.56 4.65
N ASN A 203 -2.89 13.51 4.60
CA ASN A 203 -3.68 14.70 4.29
C ASN A 203 -3.57 15.84 5.34
N CYS A 204 -3.09 15.53 6.53
CA CYS A 204 -2.78 16.50 7.58
C CYS A 204 -1.39 17.14 7.45
N MET A 205 -0.57 16.70 6.50
CA MET A 205 0.76 17.27 6.28
C MET A 205 0.70 18.48 5.34
N ARG A 206 1.62 19.42 5.56
CA ARG A 206 1.80 20.63 4.74
C ARG A 206 3.26 20.77 4.38
N ILE A 207 3.53 21.27 3.17
CA ILE A 207 4.88 21.54 2.68
C ILE A 207 5.29 22.95 3.10
N ARG A 208 6.47 23.04 3.71
CA ARG A 208 7.16 24.28 4.06
C ARG A 208 8.41 24.49 3.21
N GLY A 209 9.11 23.41 2.90
CA GLY A 209 10.33 23.39 2.13
C GLY A 209 10.18 23.91 0.71
N SER A 210 11.30 24.19 0.06
CA SER A 210 11.33 24.60 -1.34
C SER A 210 11.23 23.42 -2.29
N HIS A 211 10.86 23.70 -3.54
CA HIS A 211 10.84 22.72 -4.61
C HIS A 211 12.23 22.05 -4.79
N ARG A 212 13.32 22.82 -4.68
CA ARG A 212 14.69 22.32 -4.80
C ARG A 212 15.04 21.30 -3.73
N ASP A 213 14.64 21.54 -2.48
CA ASP A 213 14.87 20.61 -1.37
C ASP A 213 14.17 19.27 -1.64
N LEU A 214 12.92 19.33 -2.10
CA LEU A 214 12.14 18.12 -2.42
C LEU A 214 12.69 17.37 -3.63
N GLN A 215 13.23 18.06 -4.65
CA GLN A 215 13.92 17.42 -5.77
C GLN A 215 15.20 16.68 -5.34
N GLN A 216 15.95 17.23 -4.39
CA GLN A 216 17.12 16.53 -3.83
C GLN A 216 16.71 15.24 -3.11
N LEU A 217 15.62 15.27 -2.34
CA LEU A 217 15.08 14.09 -1.69
C LEU A 217 14.56 13.06 -2.69
N GLN A 218 13.85 13.51 -3.72
CA GLN A 218 13.39 12.64 -4.80
C GLN A 218 14.56 11.95 -5.52
N SER A 219 15.64 12.69 -5.80
CA SER A 219 16.84 12.12 -6.43
C SER A 219 17.46 10.99 -5.57
N ARG A 220 17.45 11.14 -4.25
CA ARG A 220 17.88 10.09 -3.32
C ARG A 220 16.89 8.90 -3.33
N ALA A 221 15.59 9.19 -3.34
CA ALA A 221 14.55 8.16 -3.40
C ALA A 221 14.62 7.34 -4.70
N LEU A 222 14.96 7.93 -5.83
CA LEU A 222 15.14 7.22 -7.09
C LEU A 222 16.28 6.19 -7.04
N VAL A 223 17.31 6.44 -6.25
CA VAL A 223 18.42 5.50 -6.02
C VAL A 223 18.06 4.43 -5.00
N ALA A 224 17.43 4.83 -3.89
CA ALA A 224 17.06 3.94 -2.79
C ALA A 224 15.81 3.11 -3.07
N GLY A 225 14.93 3.58 -3.93
CA GLY A 225 13.58 3.03 -4.17
C GLY A 225 12.53 3.60 -3.21
N VAL A 226 12.88 3.79 -1.95
CA VAL A 226 12.04 4.38 -0.89
C VAL A 226 12.87 5.34 -0.07
N LEU A 227 12.30 6.48 0.35
CA LEU A 227 12.95 7.40 1.27
C LEU A 227 11.92 8.03 2.22
N GLY A 228 12.08 7.81 3.52
CA GLY A 228 11.24 8.38 4.57
C GLY A 228 12.08 8.92 5.74
N TRP A 229 11.44 9.22 6.85
CA TRP A 229 12.10 9.71 8.06
C TRP A 229 11.91 8.76 9.23
N ASN A 230 12.99 8.50 9.95
CA ASN A 230 12.94 7.71 11.17
C ASN A 230 12.21 8.45 12.29
N THR A 231 11.43 7.70 13.06
CA THR A 231 10.89 8.13 14.35
C THR A 231 11.81 7.70 15.49
N PRO A 232 11.67 8.23 16.69
CA PRO A 232 12.41 7.75 17.85
C PRO A 232 11.96 6.35 18.33
N THR A 233 10.93 5.78 17.73
CA THR A 233 10.30 4.52 18.18
C THR A 233 10.92 3.32 17.45
N ALA A 234 11.28 2.27 18.19
CA ALA A 234 11.74 1.02 17.60
C ALA A 234 10.58 0.25 16.93
N VAL A 235 10.85 -0.42 15.81
CA VAL A 235 9.86 -1.25 15.10
C VAL A 235 9.25 -2.29 16.04
N SER A 236 10.09 -2.99 16.84
CA SER A 236 9.64 -3.98 17.82
C SER A 236 8.71 -3.42 18.89
N SER A 237 8.86 -2.15 19.27
CA SER A 237 8.03 -1.54 20.32
C SER A 237 6.62 -1.17 19.83
N ARG A 238 6.42 -0.98 18.54
CA ARG A 238 5.13 -0.59 17.94
C ARG A 238 4.55 -1.66 17.01
N THR A 239 5.05 -2.87 17.09
CA THR A 239 4.57 -3.96 16.23
C THR A 239 4.12 -5.14 17.08
N HIS A 240 2.88 -5.59 16.86
CA HIS A 240 2.34 -6.75 17.56
C HIS A 240 3.16 -8.01 17.22
N PRO A 241 3.54 -8.85 18.21
CA PRO A 241 4.40 -10.01 17.96
C PRO A 241 3.94 -10.94 16.84
N LYS A 242 2.64 -11.20 16.72
CA LYS A 242 2.07 -12.06 15.68
C LYS A 242 2.31 -11.55 14.25
N MET A 243 2.56 -10.25 14.06
CA MET A 243 2.90 -9.74 12.72
C MET A 243 4.31 -10.16 12.32
N PHE A 244 5.26 -10.26 13.26
CA PHE A 244 6.57 -10.84 12.99
C PHE A 244 6.48 -12.31 12.60
N ASP A 245 5.60 -13.08 13.28
CA ASP A 245 5.35 -14.49 12.92
C ASP A 245 4.85 -14.63 11.48
N TYR A 246 3.95 -13.72 11.04
CA TYR A 246 3.48 -13.70 9.66
C TYR A 246 4.61 -13.49 8.64
N PHE A 247 5.57 -12.63 8.96
CA PHE A 247 6.75 -12.36 8.12
C PHE A 247 7.91 -13.34 8.35
N GLU A 248 7.69 -14.43 9.07
CA GLU A 248 8.71 -15.44 9.41
C GLU A 248 9.98 -14.80 10.02
N SER A 249 9.79 -13.82 10.93
CA SER A 249 10.86 -13.05 11.54
C SER A 249 10.66 -12.91 13.04
N ASP A 250 11.72 -12.54 13.75
CA ASP A 250 11.70 -12.33 15.19
C ASP A 250 11.72 -10.84 15.54
N ALA A 251 10.88 -10.44 16.50
CA ALA A 251 10.84 -9.05 17.00
C ALA A 251 12.20 -8.57 17.53
N GLU A 252 13.02 -9.50 18.04
CA GLU A 252 14.36 -9.21 18.58
C GLU A 252 15.31 -8.64 17.54
N ASN A 253 15.15 -9.01 16.27
CA ASN A 253 15.95 -8.47 15.17
C ASN A 253 15.68 -6.97 14.94
N PHE A 254 14.52 -6.46 15.40
CA PHE A 254 14.06 -5.10 15.13
C PHE A 254 14.16 -4.15 16.33
N ILE A 255 14.83 -4.55 17.40
CA ILE A 255 14.92 -3.74 18.63
C ILE A 255 15.74 -2.44 18.44
N PHE A 256 16.67 -2.42 17.52
CA PHE A 256 17.52 -1.26 17.20
C PHE A 256 17.08 -0.57 15.90
N LEU A 257 16.16 -1.16 15.16
CA LEU A 257 15.63 -0.56 13.93
C LEU A 257 14.53 0.46 14.28
N ARG A 258 14.74 1.71 13.88
CA ARG A 258 13.74 2.78 14.06
C ARG A 258 12.65 2.67 13.00
N MET A 259 11.41 2.95 13.41
CA MET A 259 10.30 3.04 12.45
C MET A 259 10.47 4.22 11.52
N VAL A 260 10.23 4.00 10.23
CA VAL A 260 9.96 5.06 9.27
C VAL A 260 8.50 5.48 9.42
N ASP A 261 8.28 6.79 9.49
CA ASP A 261 6.97 7.41 9.52
C ASP A 261 6.33 7.42 8.13
N LEU A 262 5.07 7.03 8.04
CA LEU A 262 4.30 7.05 6.79
C LEU A 262 3.61 8.39 6.52
N ASP A 263 3.78 9.41 7.36
CA ASP A 263 3.19 10.73 7.10
C ASP A 263 3.78 11.39 5.84
N VAL A 264 5.06 11.13 5.53
CA VAL A 264 5.78 11.66 4.37
C VAL A 264 6.77 10.63 3.86
N VAL A 265 6.54 10.06 2.69
CA VAL A 265 7.45 9.06 2.10
C VAL A 265 7.54 9.22 0.59
N PHE A 266 8.74 9.21 0.05
CA PHE A 266 8.99 9.09 -1.37
C PHE A 266 9.06 7.62 -1.79
N PHE A 267 8.48 7.30 -2.94
CA PHE A 267 8.61 6.00 -3.59
C PHE A 267 9.00 6.20 -5.05
N ALA A 268 9.84 5.30 -5.56
CA ALA A 268 10.17 5.19 -6.98
C ALA A 268 9.51 3.96 -7.59
N ASP A 269 8.95 4.10 -8.79
CA ASP A 269 8.39 2.96 -9.54
C ASP A 269 9.54 2.16 -10.16
N THR A 270 9.98 1.13 -9.44
CA THR A 270 10.98 0.17 -9.89
C THR A 270 10.48 -1.24 -9.67
N LEU A 271 10.98 -2.20 -10.45
CA LEU A 271 10.68 -3.60 -10.24
C LEU A 271 11.05 -4.06 -8.82
N PHE A 272 12.19 -3.57 -8.31
CA PHE A 272 12.63 -3.83 -6.94
C PHE A 272 11.60 -3.35 -5.90
N VAL A 273 11.12 -2.11 -6.00
CA VAL A 273 10.10 -1.57 -5.08
C VAL A 273 8.79 -2.34 -5.22
N THR A 274 8.38 -2.65 -6.44
CA THR A 274 7.15 -3.41 -6.69
C THR A 274 7.19 -4.80 -6.07
N GLU A 275 8.28 -5.56 -6.27
CA GLU A 275 8.37 -6.96 -5.82
C GLU A 275 8.80 -7.10 -4.36
N LYS A 276 9.77 -6.29 -3.91
CA LYS A 276 10.37 -6.45 -2.58
C LYS A 276 9.71 -5.61 -1.49
N ILE A 277 9.01 -4.53 -1.87
CA ILE A 277 8.35 -3.64 -0.91
C ILE A 277 6.84 -3.70 -1.05
N MET A 278 6.31 -3.35 -2.23
CA MET A 278 4.85 -3.22 -2.38
C MET A 278 4.15 -4.56 -2.27
N LEU A 279 4.65 -5.61 -2.90
CA LEU A 279 4.00 -6.92 -2.88
C LEU A 279 3.88 -7.52 -1.47
N PRO A 280 4.94 -7.65 -0.64
CA PRO A 280 4.79 -8.19 0.70
C PRO A 280 3.96 -7.27 1.63
N TRP A 281 4.06 -5.94 1.48
CA TRP A 281 3.24 -5.00 2.23
C TRP A 281 1.75 -5.13 1.89
N LEU A 282 1.42 -5.21 0.59
CA LEU A 282 0.05 -5.44 0.11
C LEU A 282 -0.51 -6.80 0.56
N LYS A 283 0.30 -7.86 0.52
CA LYS A 283 -0.11 -9.16 1.05
C LYS A 283 -0.54 -9.08 2.51
N CYS A 284 0.23 -8.40 3.34
CA CYS A 284 -0.15 -8.18 4.74
C CYS A 284 -1.40 -7.31 4.86
N ALA A 285 -1.48 -6.19 4.13
CA ALA A 285 -2.62 -5.28 4.17
C ALA A 285 -3.95 -5.94 3.74
N LEU A 286 -3.89 -6.96 2.90
CA LEU A 286 -5.05 -7.72 2.41
C LEU A 286 -5.30 -9.03 3.19
N THR A 287 -4.55 -9.28 4.27
CA THR A 287 -4.69 -10.44 5.16
C THR A 287 -5.03 -9.96 6.56
N MET A 288 -6.24 -10.26 7.04
CA MET A 288 -6.74 -9.78 8.34
C MET A 288 -5.82 -10.19 9.48
N GLU A 289 -5.36 -11.43 9.49
CA GLU A 289 -4.49 -12.00 10.52
C GLU A 289 -3.11 -11.32 10.57
N CYS A 290 -2.69 -10.71 9.46
CA CYS A 290 -1.47 -9.91 9.41
C CYS A 290 -1.70 -8.48 9.86
N ILE A 291 -2.64 -7.79 9.20
CA ILE A 291 -2.83 -6.35 9.39
C ILE A 291 -3.41 -6.01 10.77
N ASP A 292 -4.35 -6.81 11.26
CA ASP A 292 -5.03 -6.65 12.55
C ASP A 292 -5.03 -7.96 13.36
N PRO A 293 -3.87 -8.44 13.82
CA PRO A 293 -3.78 -9.68 14.58
C PRO A 293 -4.56 -9.59 15.88
N ILE A 294 -5.15 -10.71 16.32
CA ILE A 294 -5.96 -10.77 17.54
C ILE A 294 -5.20 -10.19 18.74
N GLY A 295 -5.78 -9.16 19.37
CA GLY A 295 -5.19 -8.41 20.48
C GLY A 295 -4.43 -7.16 20.07
N ALA A 296 -4.38 -6.82 18.77
CA ALA A 296 -3.84 -5.55 18.30
C ALA A 296 -4.72 -4.38 18.74
N GLN A 297 -4.07 -3.30 19.14
CA GLN A 297 -4.74 -2.03 19.50
C GLN A 297 -3.83 -0.84 19.22
N SER A 298 -4.40 0.35 19.03
CA SER A 298 -3.64 1.58 18.75
C SER A 298 -3.52 2.53 19.93
N ASN A 299 -4.27 2.27 21.02
CA ASN A 299 -4.35 3.13 22.19
C ASN A 299 -3.79 2.46 23.43
N GLY A 300 -3.44 3.27 24.44
CA GLY A 300 -2.94 2.76 25.73
C GLY A 300 -1.48 2.32 25.72
N CYS A 301 -0.69 2.83 24.78
CA CYS A 301 0.71 2.49 24.61
C CYS A 301 1.56 2.90 25.80
N LYS A 302 2.49 2.03 26.18
CA LYS A 302 3.44 2.24 27.28
C LYS A 302 4.87 2.28 26.76
N PHE A 303 5.21 3.27 25.95
CA PHE A 303 6.55 3.45 25.39
C PHE A 303 7.65 3.75 26.42
N ASN A 304 7.27 4.15 27.63
CA ASN A 304 8.20 4.42 28.75
C ASN A 304 8.60 3.16 29.55
N LYS A 305 8.05 1.99 29.24
CA LYS A 305 8.46 0.74 29.87
C LYS A 305 9.86 0.34 29.43
N LYS A 306 10.74 0.08 30.40
CA LYS A 306 12.07 -0.46 30.12
C LYS A 306 12.02 -2.00 29.97
N PRO A 307 12.82 -2.56 29.06
CA PRO A 307 13.60 -1.87 28.02
C PRO A 307 12.71 -1.23 26.96
N LEU A 308 13.08 -0.07 26.42
CA LEU A 308 12.27 0.78 25.53
C LEU A 308 11.90 0.14 24.18
N TYR A 309 12.56 -0.94 23.81
CA TYR A 309 12.28 -1.70 22.60
C TYR A 309 11.19 -2.77 22.75
N ARG A 310 10.70 -3.02 23.97
CA ARG A 310 9.60 -3.98 24.19
C ARG A 310 8.32 -3.50 23.55
N TYR A 311 7.49 -4.44 23.11
CA TYR A 311 6.16 -4.12 22.62
C TYR A 311 5.39 -3.25 23.64
N SER A 312 5.00 -2.07 23.18
CA SER A 312 4.39 -1.03 24.02
C SER A 312 2.91 -1.30 24.35
N GLY A 313 2.32 -2.33 23.75
CA GLY A 313 0.88 -2.60 23.75
C GLY A 313 0.12 -1.91 22.62
N CYS A 314 0.80 -1.13 21.78
CA CYS A 314 0.18 -0.54 20.59
C CYS A 314 0.80 -1.06 19.30
N HIS A 315 -0.08 -1.28 18.33
CA HIS A 315 0.26 -1.76 17.00
C HIS A 315 0.12 -0.64 15.96
N GLY A 316 1.04 -0.58 15.01
CA GLY A 316 1.04 0.42 13.94
C GLY A 316 0.39 -0.06 12.64
N TYR A 317 -0.22 -1.25 12.64
CA TYR A 317 -0.94 -1.83 11.51
C TYR A 317 -0.10 -1.79 10.22
N ASP A 318 -0.57 -1.08 9.18
CA ASP A 318 0.13 -0.93 7.89
C ASP A 318 1.54 -0.35 8.04
N ALA A 319 1.75 0.60 8.95
CA ALA A 319 3.08 1.15 9.24
C ALA A 319 4.01 0.09 9.87
N SER A 320 3.48 -0.79 10.72
CA SER A 320 4.25 -1.93 11.26
C SER A 320 4.67 -2.89 10.16
N ALA A 321 3.73 -3.29 9.28
CA ALA A 321 4.02 -4.15 8.15
C ALA A 321 5.05 -3.54 7.20
N PHE A 322 4.89 -2.27 6.86
CA PHE A 322 5.83 -1.53 6.03
C PHE A 322 7.26 -1.57 6.60
N ASN A 323 7.41 -1.29 7.89
CA ASN A 323 8.71 -1.25 8.54
C ASN A 323 9.36 -2.64 8.69
N ILE A 324 8.58 -3.71 8.88
CA ILE A 324 9.11 -5.08 8.80
C ILE A 324 9.64 -5.35 7.39
N VAL A 325 8.86 -5.03 6.36
CA VAL A 325 9.25 -5.23 4.96
C VAL A 325 10.52 -4.45 4.63
N LEU A 326 10.63 -3.19 5.04
CA LEU A 326 11.85 -2.40 4.85
C LEU A 326 13.06 -3.07 5.55
N GLY A 327 12.93 -3.43 6.81
CA GLY A 327 13.99 -4.07 7.58
C GLY A 327 14.47 -5.37 6.94
N LEU A 328 13.55 -6.23 6.51
CA LEU A 328 13.90 -7.49 5.85
C LEU A 328 14.56 -7.26 4.48
N THR A 329 14.08 -6.27 3.72
CA THR A 329 14.60 -5.98 2.37
C THR A 329 16.02 -5.46 2.39
N TRP A 330 16.37 -4.60 3.35
CA TRP A 330 17.71 -4.02 3.48
C TRP A 330 18.54 -4.57 4.66
N HIS A 331 18.21 -5.80 5.11
CA HIS A 331 18.98 -6.48 6.15
C HIS A 331 19.18 -5.63 7.41
N LEU A 332 18.10 -4.91 7.81
CA LEU A 332 18.07 -4.04 9.01
C LEU A 332 18.96 -2.78 8.91
N ASP A 333 19.46 -2.42 7.74
CA ASP A 333 20.22 -1.19 7.50
C ASP A 333 19.27 -0.05 7.09
N ASP A 334 18.80 0.74 8.06
CA ASP A 334 17.87 1.86 7.82
C ASP A 334 18.52 3.05 7.09
N THR A 335 19.83 3.12 7.03
CA THR A 335 20.53 4.19 6.30
C THR A 335 20.27 4.15 4.79
N LYS A 336 19.81 3.02 4.27
CA LYS A 336 19.51 2.82 2.85
C LYS A 336 18.22 3.50 2.41
N TYR A 337 17.24 3.65 3.30
CA TYR A 337 15.90 4.09 2.96
C TYR A 337 15.34 5.18 3.87
N SER A 338 16.12 5.63 4.86
CA SER A 338 15.63 6.62 5.80
C SER A 338 16.59 7.77 6.06
N LEU A 339 15.99 8.84 6.56
CA LEU A 339 16.65 10.04 7.04
C LEU A 339 16.51 10.11 8.55
N SER A 340 17.52 10.63 9.22
CA SER A 340 17.43 10.94 10.65
C SER A 340 16.42 12.06 10.90
N SER A 341 15.60 11.92 11.93
CA SER A 341 14.70 12.99 12.39
C SER A 341 15.45 13.96 13.32
N ASP A 342 16.42 14.66 12.77
CA ASP A 342 17.26 15.67 13.45
C ASP A 342 16.72 17.10 13.26
N GLY A 343 15.41 17.26 13.05
CA GLY A 343 14.76 18.54 12.74
C GLY A 343 14.67 18.82 11.23
N THR A 344 15.29 18.01 10.36
CA THR A 344 15.21 18.24 8.90
C THR A 344 13.81 18.03 8.35
N LYS A 345 13.02 17.10 8.92
CA LYS A 345 11.62 16.87 8.52
C LYS A 345 10.78 18.10 8.81
N GLU A 346 10.89 18.67 10.00
CA GLU A 346 10.15 19.83 10.48
C GLU A 346 10.47 21.11 9.70
N ASN A 347 11.67 21.21 9.15
CA ASN A 347 12.05 22.31 8.25
C ASN A 347 11.34 22.24 6.89
N LEU A 348 11.01 21.02 6.43
CA LEU A 348 10.42 20.79 5.12
C LEU A 348 8.91 20.58 5.17
N PHE A 349 8.40 20.06 6.28
CA PHE A 349 6.98 19.71 6.45
C PHE A 349 6.49 20.10 7.85
N TYR A 350 5.19 20.33 7.96
CA TYR A 350 4.54 20.50 9.26
C TYR A 350 3.17 19.83 9.25
N LYS A 351 2.71 19.46 10.44
CA LYS A 351 1.41 18.83 10.63
C LYS A 351 0.39 19.88 11.03
N GLU A 352 -0.79 19.82 10.41
CA GLU A 352 -1.94 20.63 10.71
C GLU A 352 -3.10 19.71 11.08
N THR A 353 -3.68 19.87 12.24
CA THR A 353 -4.77 19.00 12.68
C THR A 353 -6.05 19.29 11.91
N LEU A 354 -6.96 18.31 11.85
CA LEU A 354 -8.26 18.49 11.20
C LEU A 354 -9.05 19.66 11.81
N GLU A 355 -8.99 19.84 13.15
CA GLU A 355 -9.65 20.97 13.83
C GLU A 355 -9.08 22.31 13.38
N GLN A 356 -7.75 22.41 13.22
CA GLN A 356 -7.10 23.61 12.70
C GLN A 356 -7.56 23.87 11.26
N ALA A 357 -7.61 22.83 10.44
CA ALA A 357 -8.05 22.94 9.04
C ALA A 357 -9.50 23.44 8.95
N ILE A 358 -10.40 22.91 9.75
CA ILE A 358 -11.80 23.37 9.82
C ILE A 358 -11.87 24.84 10.19
N LYS A 359 -11.20 25.24 11.28
CA LYS A 359 -11.19 26.65 11.76
C LYS A 359 -10.66 27.63 10.71
N ILE A 360 -9.60 27.25 9.99
CA ILE A 360 -9.01 28.06 8.92
C ILE A 360 -10.02 28.27 7.78
N LEU A 361 -10.68 27.21 7.31
CA LEU A 361 -11.65 27.33 6.22
C LEU A 361 -12.90 28.10 6.64
N GLU A 362 -13.39 27.94 7.86
CA GLU A 362 -14.52 28.70 8.39
C GLU A 362 -14.20 30.18 8.53
N SER A 363 -13.01 30.54 9.02
CA SER A 363 -12.60 31.94 9.13
C SER A 363 -12.50 32.63 7.75
N ARG A 364 -11.98 31.89 6.74
CA ARG A 364 -11.91 32.40 5.35
C ARG A 364 -13.29 32.61 4.74
N ARG A 365 -14.27 31.73 5.05
CA ARG A 365 -15.66 31.89 4.57
C ARG A 365 -16.29 33.13 5.16
N ARG A 366 -16.13 33.39 6.48
CA ARG A 366 -16.65 34.59 7.16
C ARG A 366 -16.07 35.86 6.56
N ASN A 367 -14.76 35.93 6.38
CA ASN A 367 -14.12 37.12 5.82
C ASN A 367 -14.56 37.41 4.36
N ASN A 368 -14.88 36.37 3.58
CA ASN A 368 -15.39 36.58 2.22
C ASN A 368 -16.86 37.00 2.19
N SER A 369 -17.68 36.63 3.16
CA SER A 369 -19.06 37.11 3.29
C SER A 369 -19.11 38.60 3.67
N ASP A 370 -18.24 39.02 4.58
CA ASP A 370 -18.18 40.42 5.07
C ASP A 370 -17.69 41.40 3.98
N THR A 371 -16.91 40.93 3.01
CA THR A 371 -16.47 41.76 1.86
C THR A 371 -17.51 41.90 0.74
N SER A 372 -18.56 41.07 0.73
CA SER A 372 -19.64 41.14 -0.26
C SER A 372 -20.80 42.07 0.15
N ASP A 373 -20.84 42.51 1.39
CA ASP A 373 -21.95 43.32 1.96
C ASP A 373 -21.66 44.83 2.02
N HIS A 374 -20.58 45.31 1.37
CA HIS A 374 -20.44 46.77 1.18
C HIS A 374 -21.11 47.16 -0.14
N PRO A 375 -22.33 47.76 -0.12
CA PRO A 375 -22.88 48.37 -1.31
C PRO A 375 -22.01 49.57 -1.66
N PHE A 376 -21.65 49.68 -2.91
CA PHE A 376 -21.11 50.90 -3.48
C PHE A 376 -22.13 52.04 -3.20
N THR A 377 -21.81 52.92 -2.29
CA THR A 377 -22.45 54.24 -2.26
C THR A 377 -21.77 55.04 -3.33
N GLU A 378 -22.43 55.20 -4.46
CA GLU A 378 -22.14 56.25 -5.45
C GLU A 378 -22.46 57.62 -4.79
N ASP A 379 -21.44 58.43 -4.67
CA ASP A 379 -21.58 59.90 -4.52
C ASP A 379 -21.14 60.54 -5.84
#